data_2f404115253304490b3d174b13f9c68e
#
_entry.id   2f404115253304490b3d174b13f9c68e
#
_cell.length_a   1.000
_cell.length_b   1.000
_cell.length_c   1.000
_cell.angle_alpha   90.00
_cell.angle_beta   90.00
_cell.angle_gamma   90.00
#
_symmetry.space_group_name_H-M   'P 1'
#
loop_
_entity.id
_entity.type
_entity.pdbx_description
1 polymer ?
#
loop_
_entity_poly.entity_id
_entity_poly.type
_entity_poly.pdbx_seq_one_letter_code
_entity_poly.pdbx_strand_id
1 'polypeptide(L)'
;MARLFLDDSFTLAKKVAEADIFIGFAPESAADWFAAVCAGGELISQGEGDLGARLTRLSGEVFALGYEKAILMGTDAPFLGANRLKETLRALKAPQTVVLGPAFDGGYYLIGLTEHLPELFDAIPWSSDKTLAETLKRVDKLGFKAHLLEIERDVDTPEDLKWMLDNWRQLDPNKSLSYHLSKSIQK
;
A
#
# COMPACT_ATOMS: atom_id res chain seq x y z
N MET A 1 -8.18 -8.05 -13.49
CA MET A 1 -8.12 -6.77 -12.79
C MET A 1 -6.95 -6.70 -11.81
N ALA A 2 -6.82 -7.59 -10.82
CA ALA A 2 -5.74 -7.56 -9.83
C ALA A 2 -4.32 -7.42 -10.43
N ARG A 3 -4.01 -8.12 -11.53
CA ARG A 3 -2.73 -7.96 -12.22
C ARG A 3 -2.47 -6.53 -12.68
N LEU A 4 -3.47 -5.85 -13.21
CA LEU A 4 -3.33 -4.49 -13.71
C LEU A 4 -3.08 -3.50 -12.56
N PHE A 5 -3.76 -3.69 -11.42
CA PHE A 5 -3.50 -2.90 -10.22
C PHE A 5 -2.09 -3.12 -9.68
N LEU A 6 -1.60 -4.37 -9.71
CA LEU A 6 -0.22 -4.67 -9.36
C LEU A 6 0.78 -3.98 -10.31
N ASP A 7 0.57 -4.07 -11.63
CA ASP A 7 1.42 -3.42 -12.63
C ASP A 7 1.49 -1.89 -12.43
N ASP A 8 0.35 -1.25 -12.11
CA ASP A 8 0.27 0.18 -11.82
C ASP A 8 0.99 0.55 -10.53
N SER A 9 0.76 -0.20 -9.44
CA SER A 9 1.41 0.03 -8.15
C SER A 9 2.93 -0.16 -8.26
N PHE A 10 3.38 -1.17 -8.99
CA PHE A 10 4.79 -1.40 -9.24
C PHE A 10 5.41 -0.28 -10.10
N THR A 11 4.71 0.17 -11.16
CA THR A 11 5.13 1.30 -11.98
C THR A 11 5.16 2.60 -11.17
N LEU A 12 4.21 2.78 -10.24
CA LEU A 12 4.18 3.91 -9.33
C LEU A 12 5.40 3.92 -8.41
N ALA A 13 5.71 2.78 -7.77
CA ALA A 13 6.85 2.64 -6.88
C ALA A 13 8.17 2.97 -7.59
N LYS A 14 8.36 2.56 -8.84
CA LYS A 14 9.53 2.89 -9.67
C LYS A 14 9.76 4.39 -9.91
N LYS A 15 8.75 5.24 -9.69
CA LYS A 15 8.90 6.70 -9.79
C LYS A 15 9.59 7.32 -8.56
N VAL A 16 9.89 6.52 -7.55
CA VAL A 16 10.60 6.91 -6.33
C VAL A 16 12.00 6.33 -6.39
N ALA A 17 12.92 7.05 -7.02
CA ALA A 17 14.26 6.56 -7.34
C ALA A 17 15.15 6.30 -6.11
N GLU A 18 14.81 6.87 -4.96
CA GLU A 18 15.51 6.70 -3.69
C GLU A 18 15.04 5.49 -2.86
N ALA A 19 14.14 4.65 -3.39
CA ALA A 19 13.59 3.50 -2.69
C ALA A 19 13.79 2.20 -3.47
N ASP A 20 14.18 1.15 -2.77
CA ASP A 20 14.16 -0.21 -3.28
C ASP A 20 12.75 -0.78 -3.18
N ILE A 21 12.40 -1.70 -4.07
CA ILE A 21 11.04 -2.22 -4.19
C ILE A 21 11.00 -3.68 -3.81
N PHE A 22 10.19 -3.97 -2.79
CA PHE A 22 9.86 -5.32 -2.36
C PHE A 22 8.42 -5.65 -2.71
N ILE A 23 8.19 -6.86 -3.18
CA ILE A 23 6.88 -7.38 -3.54
C ILE A 23 6.46 -8.40 -2.49
N GLY A 24 5.55 -8.01 -1.62
CA GLY A 24 4.91 -8.93 -0.68
C GLY A 24 3.92 -9.83 -1.41
N PHE A 25 4.21 -11.13 -1.55
CA PHE A 25 3.40 -12.04 -2.36
C PHE A 25 2.83 -13.21 -1.55
N ALA A 26 1.69 -13.72 -2.00
CA ALA A 26 1.06 -14.95 -1.55
C ALA A 26 0.16 -15.49 -2.69
N PRO A 27 -0.04 -16.84 -2.81
CA PRO A 27 0.61 -17.90 -2.03
C PRO A 27 2.07 -18.13 -2.48
N GLU A 28 2.82 -18.89 -1.70
CA GLU A 28 4.22 -19.27 -2.01
C GLU A 28 4.39 -19.86 -3.42
N SER A 29 3.43 -20.66 -3.87
CA SER A 29 3.42 -21.26 -5.21
C SER A 29 3.31 -20.25 -6.36
N ALA A 30 3.05 -18.98 -6.08
CA ALA A 30 2.96 -17.92 -7.09
C ALA A 30 4.28 -17.14 -7.27
N ALA A 31 5.36 -17.52 -6.58
CA ALA A 31 6.64 -16.80 -6.61
C ALA A 31 7.15 -16.55 -8.04
N ASP A 32 7.19 -17.57 -8.88
CA ASP A 32 7.67 -17.45 -10.28
C ASP A 32 6.82 -16.46 -11.10
N TRP A 33 5.50 -16.46 -10.85
CA TRP A 33 4.59 -15.52 -11.51
C TRP A 33 4.86 -14.08 -11.10
N PHE A 34 5.04 -13.83 -9.79
CA PHE A 34 5.37 -12.48 -9.30
C PHE A 34 6.75 -12.03 -9.79
N ALA A 35 7.76 -12.92 -9.81
CA ALA A 35 9.08 -12.61 -10.35
C ALA A 35 9.02 -12.18 -11.83
N ALA A 36 8.18 -12.85 -12.63
CA ALA A 36 8.00 -12.53 -14.04
C ALA A 36 7.24 -11.20 -14.26
N VAL A 37 6.21 -10.92 -13.42
CA VAL A 37 5.38 -9.72 -13.56
C VAL A 37 6.07 -8.48 -12.98
N CYS A 38 6.76 -8.62 -11.84
CA CYS A 38 7.41 -7.52 -11.14
C CYS A 38 8.94 -7.54 -11.32
N ALA A 39 9.42 -7.76 -12.54
CA ALA A 39 10.85 -7.84 -12.83
C ALA A 39 11.62 -6.59 -12.34
N GLY A 40 12.62 -6.81 -11.48
CA GLY A 40 13.40 -5.76 -10.83
C GLY A 40 12.90 -5.34 -9.45
N GLY A 41 11.86 -6.00 -8.91
CA GLY A 41 11.50 -5.96 -7.49
C GLY A 41 12.00 -7.22 -6.78
N GLU A 42 12.31 -7.12 -5.49
CA GLU A 42 12.66 -8.26 -4.65
C GLU A 42 11.39 -8.89 -4.06
N LEU A 43 11.33 -10.22 -3.99
CA LEU A 43 10.15 -10.93 -3.51
C LEU A 43 10.28 -11.26 -2.03
N ILE A 44 9.24 -10.95 -1.24
CA ILE A 44 9.11 -11.38 0.15
C ILE A 44 7.76 -12.10 0.31
N SER A 45 7.81 -13.34 0.81
CA SER A 45 6.57 -14.08 1.09
C SER A 45 5.79 -13.41 2.23
N GLN A 46 4.48 -13.20 2.02
CA GLN A 46 3.60 -12.74 3.09
C GLN A 46 3.38 -13.80 4.17
N GLY A 47 3.59 -15.07 3.84
CA GLY A 47 3.33 -16.20 4.72
C GLY A 47 1.86 -16.34 5.11
N GLU A 48 1.61 -17.12 6.15
CA GLU A 48 0.28 -17.41 6.70
C GLU A 48 -0.16 -16.34 7.72
N GLY A 49 -1.46 -16.28 7.98
CA GLY A 49 -2.07 -15.41 8.99
C GLY A 49 -2.95 -14.32 8.40
N ASP A 50 -3.48 -13.49 9.28
CA ASP A 50 -4.27 -12.31 8.91
C ASP A 50 -3.39 -11.17 8.33
N LEU A 51 -4.01 -10.07 7.97
CA LEU A 51 -3.29 -8.91 7.40
C LEU A 51 -2.25 -8.37 8.38
N GLY A 52 -2.54 -8.34 9.68
CA GLY A 52 -1.60 -7.89 10.71
C GLY A 52 -0.33 -8.74 10.76
N ALA A 53 -0.49 -10.06 10.78
CA ALA A 53 0.64 -10.99 10.75
C ALA A 53 1.50 -10.83 9.48
N ARG A 54 0.86 -10.58 8.33
CA ARG A 54 1.55 -10.35 7.04
C ARG A 54 2.31 -9.02 7.03
N LEU A 55 1.70 -7.93 7.49
CA LEU A 55 2.36 -6.61 7.58
C LEU A 55 3.53 -6.65 8.57
N THR A 56 3.37 -7.34 9.71
CA THR A 56 4.44 -7.56 10.67
C THR A 56 5.63 -8.27 10.03
N ARG A 57 5.38 -9.36 9.32
CA ARG A 57 6.44 -10.12 8.65
C ARG A 57 7.13 -9.31 7.57
N LEU A 58 6.38 -8.68 6.67
CA LEU A 58 6.94 -7.88 5.58
C LEU A 58 7.80 -6.74 6.11
N SER A 59 7.33 -5.99 7.11
CA SER A 59 8.12 -4.93 7.72
C SER A 59 9.35 -5.48 8.42
N GLY A 60 9.22 -6.59 9.15
CA GLY A 60 10.33 -7.24 9.84
C GLY A 60 11.46 -7.65 8.90
N GLU A 61 11.14 -8.28 7.76
CA GLU A 61 12.11 -8.67 6.75
C GLU A 61 12.84 -7.44 6.17
N VAL A 62 12.11 -6.38 5.82
CA VAL A 62 12.71 -5.16 5.29
C VAL A 62 13.66 -4.52 6.32
N PHE A 63 13.24 -4.37 7.58
CA PHE A 63 14.13 -3.81 8.62
C PHE A 63 15.31 -4.73 8.95
N ALA A 64 15.15 -6.06 8.87
CA ALA A 64 16.25 -7.02 9.05
C ALA A 64 17.34 -6.90 7.96
N LEU A 65 16.97 -6.43 6.76
CA LEU A 65 17.92 -6.11 5.67
C LEU A 65 18.68 -4.80 5.91
N GLY A 66 18.39 -4.06 7.00
CA GLY A 66 19.10 -2.84 7.37
C GLY A 66 18.48 -1.55 6.85
N TYR A 67 17.27 -1.58 6.29
CA TYR A 67 16.56 -0.36 5.90
C TYR A 67 16.13 0.42 7.14
N GLU A 68 16.24 1.74 7.08
CA GLU A 68 15.83 2.65 8.16
C GLU A 68 14.36 3.06 8.07
N LYS A 69 13.72 2.76 6.95
CA LYS A 69 12.32 3.14 6.66
C LYS A 69 11.67 2.09 5.78
N ALA A 70 10.40 1.84 6.01
CA ALA A 70 9.60 0.99 5.17
C ALA A 70 8.26 1.67 4.82
N ILE A 71 7.81 1.51 3.59
CA ILE A 71 6.47 1.90 3.15
C ILE A 71 5.79 0.64 2.64
N LEU A 72 4.71 0.24 3.30
CA LEU A 72 3.86 -0.85 2.85
C LEU A 72 2.60 -0.23 2.25
N MET A 73 2.23 -0.65 1.04
CA MET A 73 1.05 -0.15 0.36
C MET A 73 0.25 -1.28 -0.28
N GLY A 74 -1.07 -1.15 -0.29
CA GLY A 74 -1.97 -1.99 -1.06
C GLY A 74 -1.82 -1.76 -2.57
N THR A 75 -2.30 -2.70 -3.37
CA THR A 75 -2.32 -2.58 -4.83
C THR A 75 -3.69 -2.15 -5.37
N ASP A 76 -4.66 -1.98 -4.51
CA ASP A 76 -6.08 -1.70 -4.73
C ASP A 76 -6.44 -0.21 -4.76
N ALA A 77 -5.45 0.68 -4.59
CA ALA A 77 -5.60 2.12 -4.69
C ALA A 77 -5.04 2.68 -6.03
N PRO A 78 -5.72 2.47 -7.16
CA PRO A 78 -5.20 2.80 -8.51
C PRO A 78 -5.04 4.30 -8.74
N PHE A 79 -5.59 5.14 -7.88
CA PHE A 79 -5.49 6.60 -7.98
C PHE A 79 -4.30 7.19 -7.24
N LEU A 80 -3.57 6.35 -6.51
CA LEU A 80 -2.41 6.78 -5.76
C LEU A 80 -1.35 7.41 -6.67
N GLY A 81 -0.93 8.63 -6.33
CA GLY A 81 0.11 9.36 -7.07
C GLY A 81 1.49 9.23 -6.41
N ALA A 82 2.56 9.34 -7.19
CA ALA A 82 3.93 9.33 -6.68
C ALA A 82 4.22 10.43 -5.64
N ASN A 83 3.44 11.52 -5.65
CA ASN A 83 3.50 12.57 -4.64
C ASN A 83 3.19 12.04 -3.23
N ARG A 84 2.29 11.05 -3.08
CA ARG A 84 1.98 10.43 -1.78
C ARG A 84 3.16 9.64 -1.23
N LEU A 85 3.83 8.86 -2.08
CA LEU A 85 5.05 8.14 -1.67
C LEU A 85 6.16 9.12 -1.26
N LYS A 86 6.36 10.20 -2.02
CA LYS A 86 7.34 11.24 -1.70
C LYS A 86 6.98 12.01 -0.43
N GLU A 87 5.71 12.28 -0.19
CA GLU A 87 5.21 12.89 1.04
C GLU A 87 5.49 11.97 2.23
N THR A 88 5.20 10.66 2.10
CA THR A 88 5.52 9.66 3.10
C THR A 88 7.00 9.65 3.46
N LEU A 89 7.88 9.58 2.46
CA LEU A 89 9.34 9.60 2.69
C LEU A 89 9.81 10.88 3.38
N ARG A 90 9.17 12.02 3.10
CA ARG A 90 9.49 13.29 3.79
C ARG A 90 9.05 13.26 5.26
N ALA A 91 7.83 12.78 5.52
CA ALA A 91 7.31 12.67 6.88
C ALA A 91 8.14 11.70 7.74
N LEU A 92 8.60 10.58 7.14
CA LEU A 92 9.48 9.60 7.81
C LEU A 92 10.92 10.10 8.06
N LYS A 93 11.26 11.37 7.76
CA LYS A 93 12.50 11.98 8.22
C LYS A 93 12.44 12.36 9.70
N ALA A 94 11.26 12.56 10.26
CA ALA A 94 11.08 12.76 11.69
C ALA A 94 11.10 11.40 12.41
N PRO A 95 11.84 11.28 13.53
CA PRO A 95 11.89 10.03 14.30
C PRO A 95 10.53 9.73 14.92
N GLN A 96 10.31 8.47 15.28
CA GLN A 96 9.09 7.99 15.94
C GLN A 96 7.82 8.45 15.20
N THR A 97 7.83 8.34 13.88
CA THR A 97 6.71 8.73 13.02
C THR A 97 6.15 7.50 12.31
N VAL A 98 4.84 7.36 12.38
CA VAL A 98 4.05 6.44 11.54
C VAL A 98 3.24 7.29 10.57
N VAL A 99 3.36 7.00 9.27
CA VAL A 99 2.55 7.65 8.24
C VAL A 99 1.41 6.72 7.86
N LEU A 100 0.20 7.24 7.77
CA LEU A 100 -0.97 6.47 7.32
C LEU A 100 -1.65 7.20 6.18
N GLY A 101 -1.95 6.48 5.12
CA GLY A 101 -2.78 6.95 4.01
C GLY A 101 -4.21 6.42 4.17
N PRO A 102 -5.16 7.21 4.71
CA PRO A 102 -6.52 6.77 4.97
C PRO A 102 -7.24 6.33 3.69
N ALA A 103 -8.08 5.28 3.80
CA ALA A 103 -8.99 4.84 2.77
C ALA A 103 -10.45 5.15 3.15
N PHE A 104 -11.33 5.25 2.14
CA PHE A 104 -12.74 5.60 2.38
C PHE A 104 -13.53 4.54 3.15
N ASP A 105 -13.07 3.29 3.11
CA ASP A 105 -13.67 2.16 3.84
C ASP A 105 -13.39 2.16 5.35
N GLY A 106 -12.56 3.11 5.84
CA GLY A 106 -12.10 3.19 7.22
C GLY A 106 -10.81 2.41 7.50
N GLY A 107 -10.18 1.87 6.46
CA GLY A 107 -8.82 1.32 6.46
C GLY A 107 -7.76 2.35 6.09
N TYR A 108 -6.67 1.85 5.53
CA TYR A 108 -5.61 2.68 4.96
C TYR A 108 -4.94 1.97 3.78
N TYR A 109 -4.69 2.70 2.70
CA TYR A 109 -4.03 2.21 1.50
C TYR A 109 -2.50 2.14 1.62
N LEU A 110 -1.94 2.79 2.63
CA LEU A 110 -0.51 2.90 2.84
C LEU A 110 -0.18 3.06 4.32
N ILE A 111 0.90 2.41 4.76
CA ILE A 111 1.54 2.68 6.03
C ILE A 111 3.05 2.85 5.84
N GLY A 112 3.62 3.92 6.43
CA GLY A 112 5.05 4.19 6.48
C GLY A 112 5.59 4.10 7.91
N LEU A 113 6.74 3.46 8.08
CA LEU A 113 7.36 3.15 9.36
C LEU A 113 8.82 3.61 9.39
N THR A 114 9.31 4.03 10.56
CA THR A 114 10.71 4.36 10.84
C THR A 114 11.46 3.26 11.57
N GLU A 115 10.77 2.21 12.01
CA GLU A 115 11.32 1.02 12.65
C GLU A 115 10.30 -0.12 12.62
N HIS A 116 10.74 -1.35 12.92
CA HIS A 116 9.86 -2.50 13.02
C HIS A 116 8.99 -2.41 14.26
N LEU A 117 7.67 -2.41 14.08
CA LEU A 117 6.66 -2.20 15.13
C LEU A 117 5.60 -3.32 15.09
N PRO A 118 5.90 -4.56 15.49
CA PRO A 118 4.93 -5.65 15.44
C PRO A 118 3.68 -5.36 16.28
N GLU A 119 3.83 -4.70 17.42
CA GLU A 119 2.71 -4.34 18.31
C GLU A 119 1.71 -3.39 17.65
N LEU A 120 2.12 -2.65 16.62
CA LEU A 120 1.25 -1.74 15.88
C LEU A 120 0.12 -2.50 15.16
N PHE A 121 0.39 -3.72 14.74
CA PHE A 121 -0.52 -4.55 13.95
C PHE A 121 -1.30 -5.57 14.80
N ASP A 122 -0.97 -5.68 16.10
CA ASP A 122 -1.59 -6.65 16.98
C ASP A 122 -3.02 -6.26 17.35
N ALA A 123 -3.93 -7.25 17.24
CA ALA A 123 -5.35 -7.11 17.61
C ALA A 123 -6.08 -5.91 16.92
N ILE A 124 -5.65 -5.52 15.73
CA ILE A 124 -6.38 -4.57 14.90
C ILE A 124 -7.59 -5.29 14.25
N PRO A 125 -8.78 -4.69 14.25
CA PRO A 125 -9.96 -5.25 13.58
C PRO A 125 -9.84 -5.03 12.06
N TRP A 126 -9.06 -5.89 11.40
CA TRP A 126 -8.86 -5.83 9.96
C TRP A 126 -10.15 -5.96 9.17
N SER A 127 -10.21 -5.41 7.95
CA SER A 127 -11.37 -5.42 7.07
C SER A 127 -12.62 -4.81 7.72
N SER A 128 -12.45 -3.73 8.49
CA SER A 128 -13.52 -3.00 9.15
C SER A 128 -13.33 -1.49 9.07
N ASP A 129 -14.43 -0.76 9.18
CA ASP A 129 -14.44 0.71 9.26
C ASP A 129 -13.71 1.29 10.48
N LYS A 130 -13.26 0.44 11.40
CA LYS A 130 -12.54 0.80 12.62
C LYS A 130 -11.02 0.62 12.50
N THR A 131 -10.54 0.02 11.41
CA THR A 131 -9.13 -0.33 11.23
C THR A 131 -8.20 0.88 11.43
N LEU A 132 -8.45 1.99 10.76
CA LEU A 132 -7.65 3.21 10.89
C LEU A 132 -7.72 3.78 12.31
N ALA A 133 -8.91 3.87 12.89
CA ALA A 133 -9.10 4.46 14.22
C ALA A 133 -8.37 3.66 15.31
N GLU A 134 -8.43 2.33 15.25
CA GLU A 134 -7.72 1.46 16.20
C GLU A 134 -6.21 1.48 15.98
N THR A 135 -5.75 1.55 14.72
CA THR A 135 -4.32 1.74 14.43
C THR A 135 -3.80 3.06 14.98
N LEU A 136 -4.54 4.17 14.85
CA LEU A 136 -4.15 5.46 15.41
C LEU A 136 -4.03 5.42 16.94
N LYS A 137 -4.95 4.76 17.63
CA LYS A 137 -4.85 4.55 19.09
C LYS A 137 -3.59 3.75 19.46
N ARG A 138 -3.23 2.79 18.61
CA ARG A 138 -2.03 1.98 18.84
C ARG A 138 -0.75 2.79 18.61
N VAL A 139 -0.72 3.64 17.57
CA VAL A 139 0.38 4.59 17.32
C VAL A 139 0.62 5.48 18.54
N ASP A 140 -0.45 6.09 19.07
CA ASP A 140 -0.38 6.93 20.26
C ASP A 140 0.11 6.17 21.49
N LYS A 141 -0.44 4.97 21.74
CA LYS A 141 -0.04 4.09 22.85
C LYS A 141 1.44 3.71 22.80
N LEU A 142 2.00 3.54 21.60
CA LEU A 142 3.42 3.23 21.40
C LEU A 142 4.32 4.46 21.49
N GLY A 143 3.75 5.65 21.68
CA GLY A 143 4.50 6.91 21.77
C GLY A 143 4.97 7.48 20.43
N PHE A 144 4.40 7.00 19.33
CA PHE A 144 4.69 7.50 17.99
C PHE A 144 3.75 8.64 17.61
N LYS A 145 4.20 9.45 16.64
CA LYS A 145 3.39 10.49 16.02
C LYS A 145 2.77 9.97 14.73
N ALA A 146 1.46 10.07 14.58
CA ALA A 146 0.79 9.79 13.34
C ALA A 146 0.86 10.99 12.39
N HIS A 147 1.28 10.75 11.13
CA HIS A 147 1.13 11.68 10.02
C HIS A 147 0.09 11.11 9.05
N LEU A 148 -1.00 11.82 8.84
CA LEU A 148 -2.05 11.40 7.91
C LEU A 148 -1.86 12.05 6.55
N LEU A 149 -1.85 11.21 5.52
CA LEU A 149 -1.93 11.65 4.13
C LEU A 149 -3.38 11.99 3.78
N GLU A 150 -3.58 12.52 2.60
CA GLU A 150 -4.93 12.73 2.05
C GLU A 150 -5.63 11.39 1.83
N ILE A 151 -6.92 11.36 2.11
CA ILE A 151 -7.76 10.18 1.95
C ILE A 151 -7.89 9.82 0.46
N GLU A 152 -7.78 8.53 0.14
CA GLU A 152 -7.93 8.01 -1.22
C GLU A 152 -8.99 6.90 -1.24
N ARG A 153 -9.51 6.61 -2.43
CA ARG A 153 -10.43 5.49 -2.63
C ARG A 153 -9.69 4.27 -3.13
N ASP A 154 -9.90 3.17 -2.46
CA ASP A 154 -9.60 1.82 -2.91
C ASP A 154 -10.70 1.24 -3.79
N VAL A 155 -10.44 0.15 -4.47
CA VAL A 155 -11.36 -0.51 -5.40
C VAL A 155 -11.54 -1.96 -4.97
N ASP A 156 -12.42 -2.16 -3.99
CA ASP A 156 -12.69 -3.46 -3.38
C ASP A 156 -13.99 -4.10 -3.88
N THR A 157 -14.96 -3.28 -4.27
CA THR A 157 -16.30 -3.74 -4.66
C THR A 157 -16.59 -3.45 -6.14
N PRO A 158 -17.58 -4.12 -6.74
CA PRO A 158 -18.07 -3.77 -8.08
C PRO A 158 -18.55 -2.32 -8.18
N GLU A 159 -19.09 -1.77 -7.09
CA GLU A 159 -19.55 -0.39 -6.97
C GLU A 159 -18.37 0.58 -7.03
N ASP A 160 -17.25 0.28 -6.37
CA ASP A 160 -16.02 1.07 -6.44
C ASP A 160 -15.43 1.04 -7.85
N LEU A 161 -15.44 -0.14 -8.48
CA LEU A 161 -15.01 -0.27 -9.87
C LEU A 161 -15.88 0.58 -10.79
N LYS A 162 -17.20 0.54 -10.63
CA LYS A 162 -18.11 1.37 -11.40
C LYS A 162 -17.85 2.85 -11.18
N TRP A 163 -17.69 3.27 -9.92
CA TRP A 163 -17.34 4.65 -9.59
C TRP A 163 -16.02 5.05 -10.26
N MET A 164 -15.01 4.19 -10.21
CA MET A 164 -13.72 4.40 -10.88
C MET A 164 -13.92 4.65 -12.38
N LEU A 165 -14.70 3.80 -13.06
CA LEU A 165 -14.95 3.90 -14.49
C LEU A 165 -15.73 5.17 -14.87
N ASP A 166 -16.67 5.60 -14.02
CA ASP A 166 -17.47 6.80 -14.25
C ASP A 166 -16.67 8.10 -14.01
N ASN A 167 -15.67 8.07 -13.13
CA ASN A 167 -14.90 9.26 -12.73
C ASN A 167 -13.48 9.30 -13.31
N TRP A 168 -13.02 8.26 -13.98
CA TRP A 168 -11.64 8.17 -14.48
C TRP A 168 -11.18 9.35 -15.36
N ARG A 169 -12.10 10.02 -16.05
CA ARG A 169 -11.81 11.18 -16.91
C ARG A 169 -11.30 12.41 -16.15
N GLN A 170 -11.61 12.48 -14.85
CA GLN A 170 -11.15 13.54 -13.96
C GLN A 170 -9.78 13.20 -13.34
N LEU A 171 -9.38 11.94 -13.48
CA LEU A 171 -8.13 11.42 -12.96
C LEU A 171 -7.04 11.63 -14.01
N ASP A 172 -5.81 11.83 -13.56
CA ASP A 172 -4.67 12.12 -14.43
C ASP A 172 -4.62 11.15 -15.63
N PRO A 173 -4.76 11.63 -16.90
CA PRO A 173 -4.74 10.81 -18.10
C PRO A 173 -3.41 10.07 -18.31
N ASN A 174 -2.37 10.42 -17.56
CA ASN A 174 -1.08 9.71 -17.53
C ASN A 174 -1.05 8.54 -16.53
N LYS A 175 -2.10 8.32 -15.75
CA LYS A 175 -2.24 7.12 -14.91
C LYS A 175 -2.81 5.97 -15.75
N SER A 176 -1.97 4.99 -16.02
CA SER A 176 -2.10 4.07 -17.16
C SER A 176 -3.30 3.12 -17.15
N LEU A 177 -3.73 2.62 -15.99
CA LEU A 177 -4.71 1.52 -15.93
C LEU A 177 -6.14 1.99 -16.18
N SER A 178 -6.58 3.03 -15.51
CA SER A 178 -7.91 3.60 -15.71
C SER A 178 -8.14 3.97 -17.18
N TYR A 179 -7.10 4.45 -17.86
CA TYR A 179 -7.12 4.77 -19.28
C TYR A 179 -7.27 3.51 -20.17
N HIS A 180 -6.54 2.44 -19.89
CA HIS A 180 -6.59 1.21 -20.69
C HIS A 180 -7.88 0.41 -20.46
N LEU A 181 -8.38 0.33 -19.23
CA LEU A 181 -9.65 -0.32 -18.92
C LEU A 181 -10.83 0.40 -19.57
N SER A 182 -10.87 1.73 -19.52
CA SER A 182 -11.95 2.50 -20.14
C SER A 182 -12.01 2.31 -21.66
N LYS A 183 -10.88 2.18 -22.35
CA LYS A 183 -10.85 1.87 -23.77
C LYS A 183 -11.27 0.45 -24.11
N SER A 184 -11.03 -0.51 -23.20
CA SER A 184 -11.39 -1.93 -23.41
C SER A 184 -12.87 -2.20 -23.19
N ILE A 185 -13.55 -1.40 -22.37
CA ILE A 185 -14.98 -1.56 -22.04
C ILE A 185 -15.89 -0.80 -23.03
N GLN A 186 -15.34 0.19 -23.76
CA GLN A 186 -16.08 0.96 -24.77
C GLN A 186 -16.10 0.30 -26.16
N LYS A 187 -15.51 -0.87 -26.34
CA LYS A 187 -15.62 -1.74 -27.51
C LYS A 187 -16.57 -2.92 -27.25
#